data_b5df72905d9f5a607eb852b04397ba6c
#
_entry.id   b5df72905d9f5a607eb852b04397ba6c
#
_cell.length_a   1.000
_cell.length_b   1.000
_cell.length_c   1.000
_cell.angle_alpha   90.00
_cell.angle_beta   90.00
_cell.angle_gamma   90.00
#
_symmetry.space_group_name_H-M   'P 1'
#
loop_
_entity.id
_entity.type
_entity.pdbx_description
1 polymer ?
#
loop_
_entity_poly.entity_id
_entity_poly.type
_entity_poly.pdbx_seq_one_letter_code
_entity_poly.pdbx_strand_id
1 'polypeptide(L)' 'ILNNILKEDPKYAEAYRLLGLCQIQLKKTDEACGNFNKAKELGDPNTDDLIKKYCK' A
#
# COMPACT_ATOMS: atom_id res chain seq x y z
N ILE A 1 7.28 1.05 -19.78
CA ILE A 1 6.04 0.54 -20.36
C ILE A 1 5.36 -0.39 -19.41
N LEU A 2 6.09 -1.37 -18.93
CA LEU A 2 5.52 -2.29 -17.95
C LEU A 2 5.08 -1.54 -16.70
N ASN A 3 5.82 -0.53 -16.34
CA ASN A 3 5.46 0.28 -15.18
C ASN A 3 4.12 0.97 -15.38
N ASN A 4 3.87 1.39 -16.61
CA ASN A 4 2.59 2.05 -16.90
C ASN A 4 1.43 1.10 -16.69
N ILE A 5 1.61 -0.15 -17.09
CA ILE A 5 0.57 -1.15 -16.92
C ILE A 5 0.27 -1.35 -15.44
N LEU A 6 1.32 -1.46 -14.65
CA LEU A 6 1.15 -1.66 -13.21
C LEU A 6 0.47 -0.46 -12.57
N LYS A 7 0.84 0.74 -13.02
CA LYS A 7 0.23 1.94 -12.46
C LYS A 7 -1.25 2.05 -12.80
N GLU A 8 -1.62 1.48 -13.94
CA GLU A 8 -3.00 1.58 -14.40
C GLU A 8 -3.88 0.50 -13.80
N ASP A 9 -3.30 -0.43 -13.07
CA ASP A 9 -4.08 -1.49 -12.45
C ASP A 9 -4.34 -1.18 -10.99
N PRO A 10 -5.48 -0.54 -10.67
CA PRO A 10 -5.78 -0.16 -9.31
C PRO A 10 -5.96 -1.35 -8.38
N LYS A 11 -6.21 -2.52 -8.96
CA LYS A 11 -6.40 -3.71 -8.13
C LYS A 11 -5.13 -4.12 -7.40
N TYR A 12 -3.98 -3.94 -8.04
CA TYR A 12 -2.72 -4.25 -7.38
C TYR A 12 -2.47 -3.31 -6.21
N ALA A 13 -2.68 -2.03 -6.42
CA ALA A 13 -2.48 -1.07 -5.36
C ALA A 13 -3.43 -1.35 -4.21
N GLU A 14 -4.69 -1.61 -4.52
CA GLU A 14 -5.68 -1.89 -3.49
C GLU A 14 -5.32 -3.16 -2.72
N ALA A 15 -4.85 -4.19 -3.42
CA ALA A 15 -4.47 -5.43 -2.77
C ALA A 15 -3.36 -5.20 -1.75
N TYR A 16 -2.36 -4.43 -2.12
CA TYR A 16 -1.27 -4.13 -1.19
C TYR A 16 -1.77 -3.31 -0.02
N ARG A 17 -2.65 -2.36 -0.28
CA ARG A 17 -3.20 -1.55 0.79
C ARG A 17 -4.00 -2.40 1.77
N LEU A 18 -4.84 -3.28 1.26
CA LEU A 18 -5.63 -4.15 2.12
C LEU A 18 -4.75 -5.10 2.91
N LEU A 19 -3.72 -5.63 2.28
CA LEU A 19 -2.79 -6.51 2.98
C LEU A 19 -2.12 -5.76 4.12
N GLY A 20 -1.71 -4.51 3.85
CA GLY A 20 -1.11 -3.71 4.90
C GLY A 20 -2.06 -3.49 6.05
N LEU A 21 -3.34 -3.21 5.76
CA LEU A 21 -4.32 -3.02 6.82
C LEU A 21 -4.51 -4.28 7.64
N CYS A 22 -4.49 -5.44 7.00
CA CYS A 22 -4.58 -6.70 7.74
C CYS A 22 -3.38 -6.87 8.66
N GLN A 23 -2.21 -6.48 8.19
CA GLN A 23 -1.01 -6.59 9.01
C GLN A 23 -1.04 -5.63 10.19
N ILE A 24 -1.66 -4.48 10.03
CA ILE A 24 -1.87 -3.56 11.14
C ILE A 24 -2.70 -4.24 12.21
N GLN A 25 -3.75 -4.96 11.81
CA GLN A 25 -4.58 -5.69 12.75
C GLN A 25 -3.78 -6.74 13.51
N LEU A 26 -2.79 -7.32 12.84
CA LEU A 26 -1.93 -8.33 13.44
C LEU A 26 -0.76 -7.71 14.17
N LYS A 27 -0.72 -6.38 14.27
CA LYS A 27 0.34 -5.64 14.92
C LYS A 27 1.69 -5.83 14.25
N LYS A 28 1.67 -6.05 12.94
CA LYS A 28 2.87 -6.16 12.13
C LYS A 28 3.07 -4.88 11.34
N THR A 29 3.24 -3.78 12.07
CA THR A 29 3.29 -2.47 11.46
C THR A 29 4.44 -2.33 10.46
N ASP A 30 5.58 -2.91 10.75
CA ASP A 30 6.72 -2.81 9.85
C ASP A 30 6.40 -3.42 8.48
N GLU A 31 5.76 -4.58 8.48
CA GLU A 31 5.39 -5.23 7.24
C GLU A 31 4.28 -4.45 6.55
N ALA A 32 3.35 -3.94 7.35
CA ALA A 32 2.26 -3.15 6.78
C ALA A 32 2.81 -1.91 6.08
N CYS A 33 3.79 -1.26 6.67
CA CYS A 33 4.40 -0.09 6.04
C CYS A 33 5.00 -0.43 4.69
N GLY A 34 5.65 -1.57 4.58
CA GLY A 34 6.20 -2.00 3.31
C GLY A 34 5.11 -2.15 2.25
N ASN A 35 3.99 -2.74 2.65
CA ASN A 35 2.88 -2.92 1.72
C ASN A 35 2.23 -1.59 1.36
N PHE A 36 2.10 -0.70 2.33
CA PHE A 36 1.56 0.63 2.05
C PHE A 36 2.44 1.38 1.06
N ASN A 37 3.76 1.32 1.25
CA ASN A 37 4.68 1.96 0.32
C ASN A 37 4.54 1.38 -1.08
N LYS A 38 4.35 0.08 -1.17
CA LYS A 38 4.16 -0.57 -2.45
C LYS A 38 2.88 -0.09 -3.12
N ALA A 39 1.81 -0.01 -2.34
CA ALA A 39 0.54 0.48 -2.88
C ALA A 39 0.68 1.92 -3.36
N LYS A 40 1.43 2.73 -2.64
CA LYS A 40 1.65 4.11 -3.04
C LYS A 40 2.42 4.17 -4.35
N GLU A 41 3.44 3.33 -4.50
CA GLU A 41 4.19 3.28 -5.75
C GLU A 41 3.28 2.94 -6.93
N LEU A 42 2.29 2.11 -6.68
CA LEU A 42 1.37 1.67 -7.72
C LEU A 42 0.30 2.71 -8.01
N GLY A 43 0.28 3.79 -7.26
CA GLY A 43 -0.59 4.91 -7.57
C GLY A 43 -1.84 5.02 -6.71
N ASP A 44 -1.90 4.33 -5.58
CA ASP A 44 -3.06 4.42 -4.69
C ASP A 44 -2.98 5.70 -3.85
N PRO A 45 -3.85 6.67 -4.10
CA PRO A 45 -3.80 7.93 -3.36
C PRO A 45 -4.23 7.79 -1.91
N ASN A 46 -5.00 6.75 -1.58
CA ASN A 46 -5.48 6.57 -0.22
C ASN A 46 -4.40 6.07 0.71
N THR A 47 -3.36 5.47 0.15
CA THR A 47 -2.30 4.88 0.96
C THR A 47 -1.45 5.93 1.65
N ASP A 48 -1.38 7.12 1.08
CA ASP A 48 -0.54 8.17 1.66
C ASP A 48 -0.97 8.49 3.09
N ASP A 49 -2.27 8.60 3.32
CA ASP A 49 -2.78 8.86 4.65
C ASP A 49 -2.44 7.72 5.61
N LEU A 50 -2.52 6.49 5.10
CA LEU A 50 -2.19 5.34 5.94
C LEU A 50 -0.72 5.34 6.32
N ILE A 51 0.13 5.71 5.38
CA ILE A 51 1.56 5.78 5.68
C ILE A 51 1.81 6.83 6.75
N LYS A 52 1.17 7.98 6.63
CA LYS A 52 1.34 9.03 7.64
C LYS A 52 0.82 8.60 9.00
N LYS A 53 -0.22 7.78 9.01
CA LYS A 53 -0.84 7.34 10.25
C LYS A 53 -0.04 6.25 10.94
N TYR A 54 0.42 5.27 10.18
CA TYR A 54 1.06 4.09 10.75
C TYR A 54 2.56 4.04 10.54
N CYS A 55 3.08 4.70 9.54
CA CYS A 55 4.49 4.63 9.18
C CYS A 55 5.15 5.98 9.41
N LYS A 56 5.27 6.35 10.61
CA LYS A 56 5.96 7.60 10.92
C LYS A 56 7.46 7.38 10.87
#